data_e0667f3260e1691d6c93a6fafc7ce540
#
_entry.id   e0667f3260e1691d6c93a6fafc7ce540
#
_cell.length_a   1.000
_cell.length_b   1.000
_cell.length_c   1.000
_cell.angle_alpha   90.00
_cell.angle_beta   90.00
_cell.angle_gamma   90.00
#
_symmetry.space_group_name_H-M   'P 1'
#
loop_
_entity.id
_entity.type
_entity.pdbx_description
1 polymer ?
#
loop_
_entity_poly.entity_id
_entity_poly.type
_entity_poly.pdbx_seq_one_letter_code
_entity_poly.pdbx_strand_id
1 'polypeptide(L)'
;LLPLRTDGVALEVDVQLPDQLTYPIFDLNVLLGNLLDNAIEATALVTPKENQKITLKMKERFGALQLQVGNRFNSNIVPKNGTHKSDKINHGLGLKSVQEIVRRHHGKMWIVPEKDWFEINIILYDSNPEKLQGSGKSI
;
A
#
# COMPACT_ATOMS: atom_id res chain seq x y z
N LEU A 1 2.68 9.74 15.38
CA LEU A 1 1.65 8.70 15.29
C LEU A 1 0.31 9.26 15.66
N LEU A 2 -0.34 9.80 14.66
CA LEU A 2 -1.68 10.30 14.82
C LEU A 2 -2.66 9.17 14.66
N PRO A 3 -3.45 8.83 15.70
CA PRO A 3 -4.58 7.94 15.50
C PRO A 3 -5.56 8.69 14.61
N LEU A 4 -5.51 8.43 13.34
CA LEU A 4 -6.53 8.92 12.44
C LEU A 4 -7.78 8.12 12.71
N ARG A 5 -8.68 8.71 13.42
CA ARG A 5 -10.00 8.14 13.59
C ARG A 5 -10.89 8.62 12.48
N THR A 6 -11.14 7.75 11.56
CA THR A 6 -12.21 7.98 10.61
C THR A 6 -13.39 7.15 11.06
N ASP A 7 -14.32 7.78 11.77
CA ASP A 7 -15.65 7.21 12.07
C ASP A 7 -15.64 5.81 12.68
N GLY A 8 -14.75 5.56 13.63
CA GLY A 8 -14.72 4.29 14.35
C GLY A 8 -13.84 3.21 13.75
N VAL A 9 -13.19 3.48 12.62
CA VAL A 9 -12.24 2.54 12.03
C VAL A 9 -10.93 2.59 12.82
N ALA A 10 -10.43 1.42 13.24
CA ALA A 10 -9.14 1.34 13.89
C ALA A 10 -8.04 1.49 12.83
N LEU A 11 -7.15 2.45 13.03
CA LEU A 11 -6.01 2.64 12.14
C LEU A 11 -4.73 2.45 12.93
N GLU A 12 -3.93 1.48 12.52
CA GLU A 12 -2.59 1.25 13.07
C GLU A 12 -1.55 1.71 12.07
N VAL A 13 -0.66 2.59 12.51
CA VAL A 13 0.37 3.16 11.65
C VAL A 13 1.74 2.89 12.25
N ASP A 14 2.62 2.30 11.45
CA ASP A 14 4.02 2.08 11.82
C ASP A 14 4.88 2.59 10.66
N VAL A 15 5.53 3.73 10.87
CA VAL A 15 6.33 4.39 9.85
C VAL A 15 7.75 4.57 10.38
N GLN A 16 8.72 3.96 9.69
CA GLN A 16 10.13 4.05 10.02
C GLN A 16 10.88 4.51 8.78
N LEU A 17 10.99 5.82 8.66
CA LEU A 17 11.61 6.46 7.50
C LEU A 17 12.79 7.31 7.95
N PRO A 18 13.83 7.45 7.12
CA PRO A 18 14.93 8.36 7.43
C PRO A 18 14.48 9.81 7.33
N ASP A 19 15.29 10.71 7.90
CA ASP A 19 15.00 12.13 7.85
C ASP A 19 14.95 12.68 6.43
N GLN A 20 15.75 12.09 5.54
CA GLN A 20 15.71 12.46 4.13
C GLN A 20 15.21 11.31 3.31
N LEU A 21 14.00 11.47 2.76
CA LEU A 21 13.40 10.50 1.89
C LEU A 21 13.82 10.80 0.45
N THR A 22 14.29 9.77 -0.24
CA THR A 22 14.83 9.93 -1.60
C THR A 22 13.81 9.70 -2.69
N TYR A 23 12.65 9.22 -2.32
CA TYR A 23 11.57 8.97 -3.29
C TYR A 23 10.77 10.24 -3.52
N PRO A 24 10.31 10.49 -4.77
CA PRO A 24 9.50 11.66 -5.06
C PRO A 24 8.24 11.70 -4.21
N ILE A 25 8.00 12.84 -3.59
CA ILE A 25 6.83 12.99 -2.71
C ILE A 25 5.52 12.81 -3.46
N PHE A 26 5.51 13.24 -4.73
CA PHE A 26 4.33 13.07 -5.58
C PHE A 26 3.96 11.59 -5.75
N ASP A 27 4.96 10.76 -6.02
CA ASP A 27 4.74 9.32 -6.18
C ASP A 27 4.22 8.69 -4.90
N LEU A 28 4.79 9.08 -3.76
CA LEU A 28 4.35 8.56 -2.47
C LEU A 28 2.92 8.98 -2.16
N ASN A 29 2.55 10.21 -2.49
CA ASN A 29 1.17 10.67 -2.28
C ASN A 29 0.18 9.87 -3.12
N VAL A 30 0.52 9.58 -4.38
CA VAL A 30 -0.34 8.78 -5.24
C VAL A 30 -0.47 7.36 -4.68
N LEU A 31 0.64 6.75 -4.28
CA LEU A 31 0.62 5.41 -3.70
C LEU A 31 -0.27 5.36 -2.47
N LEU A 32 0.02 6.22 -1.50
CA LEU A 32 -0.69 6.22 -0.23
C LEU A 32 -2.17 6.56 -0.41
N GLY A 33 -2.46 7.58 -1.21
CA GLY A 33 -3.84 7.97 -1.45
C GLY A 33 -4.67 6.84 -2.02
N ASN A 34 -4.18 6.21 -3.07
CA ASN A 34 -4.93 5.13 -3.71
C ASN A 34 -5.06 3.90 -2.81
N LEU A 35 -3.98 3.52 -2.13
CA LEU A 35 -4.00 2.34 -1.28
C LEU A 35 -4.89 2.55 -0.05
N LEU A 36 -4.84 3.72 0.56
CA LEU A 36 -5.67 4.02 1.72
C LEU A 36 -7.14 4.18 1.34
N ASP A 37 -7.44 4.80 0.22
CA ASP A 37 -8.82 4.91 -0.25
C ASP A 37 -9.43 3.52 -0.45
N ASN A 38 -8.68 2.62 -1.06
CA ASN A 38 -9.15 1.26 -1.26
C ASN A 38 -9.40 0.54 0.06
N ALA A 39 -8.49 0.72 1.01
CA ALA A 39 -8.62 0.11 2.33
C ALA A 39 -9.84 0.65 3.07
N ILE A 40 -10.08 1.95 2.99
CA ILE A 40 -11.23 2.60 3.62
C ILE A 40 -12.54 2.06 3.03
N GLU A 41 -12.62 2.00 1.71
CA GLU A 41 -13.81 1.48 1.03
C GLU A 41 -14.08 0.02 1.39
N ALA A 42 -13.05 -0.79 1.40
CA ALA A 42 -13.22 -2.22 1.68
C ALA A 42 -13.62 -2.48 3.13
N THR A 43 -12.96 -1.82 4.08
CA THR A 43 -13.27 -2.04 5.49
C THR A 43 -14.63 -1.45 5.89
N ALA A 44 -15.11 -0.44 5.18
CA ALA A 44 -16.41 0.16 5.45
C ALA A 44 -17.56 -0.84 5.32
N LEU A 45 -17.36 -1.92 4.57
CA LEU A 45 -18.36 -2.96 4.39
C LEU A 45 -18.32 -4.04 5.48
N VAL A 46 -17.38 -3.93 6.41
CA VAL A 46 -17.25 -4.89 7.50
C VAL A 46 -18.21 -4.56 8.63
N THR A 47 -18.93 -5.56 9.11
CA THR A 47 -19.83 -5.44 10.24
C THR A 47 -19.47 -6.48 11.31
N PRO A 48 -19.61 -6.15 12.60
CA PRO A 48 -19.92 -4.84 13.15
C PRO A 48 -18.79 -3.84 12.95
N LYS A 49 -19.10 -2.58 13.12
CA LYS A 49 -18.16 -1.48 12.85
C LYS A 49 -16.87 -1.57 13.65
N GLU A 50 -16.93 -2.14 14.83
CA GLU A 50 -15.75 -2.34 15.69
C GLU A 50 -14.71 -3.28 15.08
N ASN A 51 -15.10 -4.06 14.08
CA ASN A 51 -14.17 -4.96 13.36
C ASN A 51 -13.49 -4.28 12.18
N GLN A 52 -13.84 -3.05 11.88
CA GLN A 52 -13.19 -2.30 10.79
C GLN A 52 -11.79 -1.90 11.20
N LYS A 53 -10.83 -2.25 10.37
CA LYS A 53 -9.42 -2.02 10.70
C LYS A 53 -8.58 -1.81 9.45
N ILE A 54 -7.66 -0.86 9.55
CA ILE A 54 -6.66 -0.60 8.51
C ILE A 54 -5.28 -0.55 9.18
N THR A 55 -4.30 -1.11 8.50
CA THR A 55 -2.90 -1.00 8.92
C THR A 55 -2.07 -0.36 7.82
N LEU A 56 -1.15 0.49 8.21
CA LEU A 56 -0.18 1.09 7.32
C LEU A 56 1.20 0.89 7.90
N LYS A 57 2.08 0.26 7.14
CA LYS A 57 3.47 0.11 7.52
C LYS A 57 4.37 0.62 6.41
N MET A 58 5.32 1.46 6.76
CA MET A 58 6.33 1.95 5.82
C MET A 58 7.69 1.85 6.47
N LYS A 59 8.67 1.38 5.71
CA LYS A 59 10.02 1.21 6.21
C LYS A 59 10.99 1.36 5.06
N GLU A 60 12.04 2.13 5.28
CA GLU A 60 13.13 2.20 4.32
C GLU A 60 14.37 1.55 4.90
N ARG A 61 15.00 0.67 4.12
CA ARG A 61 16.28 0.05 4.45
C ARG A 61 17.14 -0.02 3.21
N PHE A 62 18.34 0.53 3.31
CA PHE A 62 19.33 0.44 2.23
C PHE A 62 18.79 0.93 0.89
N GLY A 63 18.02 2.00 0.91
CA GLY A 63 17.42 2.57 -0.28
C GLY A 63 16.15 1.89 -0.76
N ALA A 64 15.77 0.76 -0.19
CA ALA A 64 14.52 0.09 -0.54
C ALA A 64 13.39 0.57 0.38
N LEU A 65 12.29 0.99 -0.22
CA LEU A 65 11.09 1.40 0.51
C LEU A 65 10.09 0.26 0.51
N GLN A 66 9.73 -0.21 1.69
CA GLN A 66 8.69 -1.21 1.88
C GLN A 66 7.42 -0.53 2.34
N LEU A 67 6.32 -0.81 1.68
CA LEU A 67 5.02 -0.25 1.99
C LEU A 67 4.01 -1.38 2.07
N GLN A 68 3.25 -1.42 3.17
CA GLN A 68 2.23 -2.43 3.38
C GLN A 68 0.97 -1.73 3.86
N VAL A 69 -0.11 -1.94 3.14
CA VAL A 69 -1.44 -1.47 3.54
C VAL A 69 -2.35 -2.67 3.64
N GLY A 70 -2.89 -2.89 4.83
CA GLY A 70 -3.81 -3.98 5.09
C GLY A 70 -5.13 -3.47 5.60
N ASN A 71 -6.17 -4.22 5.35
CA ASN A 71 -7.50 -3.88 5.86
C ASN A 71 -8.33 -5.13 6.10
N ARG A 72 -9.18 -5.05 7.10
CA ARG A 72 -10.21 -6.07 7.25
C ARG A 72 -11.24 -5.89 6.14
N PHE A 73 -11.71 -6.99 5.61
CA PHE A 73 -12.72 -6.94 4.56
C PHE A 73 -13.75 -8.03 4.76
N ASN A 74 -14.90 -7.88 4.12
CA ASN A 74 -15.95 -8.88 4.20
C ASN A 74 -15.86 -9.82 3.00
N SER A 75 -15.32 -11.01 3.25
CA SER A 75 -15.13 -12.01 2.20
C SER A 75 -16.43 -12.56 1.63
N ASN A 76 -17.57 -12.33 2.32
CA ASN A 76 -18.88 -12.78 1.84
C ASN A 76 -19.47 -11.83 0.80
N ILE A 77 -18.89 -10.64 0.63
CA ILE A 77 -19.35 -9.72 -0.39
C ILE A 77 -18.65 -10.07 -1.69
N VAL A 78 -19.41 -10.71 -2.59
CA VAL A 78 -18.91 -11.08 -3.90
C VAL A 78 -19.10 -9.90 -4.85
N PRO A 79 -18.07 -9.55 -5.62
CA PRO A 79 -18.21 -8.50 -6.62
C PRO A 79 -19.33 -8.84 -7.61
N LYS A 80 -20.18 -7.85 -7.89
CA LYS A 80 -21.41 -8.03 -8.68
C LYS A 80 -21.21 -8.59 -10.08
N ASN A 81 -20.01 -8.55 -10.62
CA ASN A 81 -19.79 -8.88 -12.03
C ASN A 81 -19.12 -10.22 -12.30
N GLY A 82 -18.89 -11.05 -11.28
CA GLY A 82 -18.34 -12.39 -11.48
C GLY A 82 -17.05 -12.47 -12.27
N THR A 83 -16.38 -11.35 -12.48
CA THR A 83 -15.12 -11.31 -13.21
C THR A 83 -13.98 -11.83 -12.35
N HIS A 84 -12.91 -12.23 -12.99
CA HIS A 84 -11.72 -12.71 -12.30
C HIS A 84 -11.30 -11.74 -11.20
N LYS A 85 -11.08 -12.28 -10.00
CA LYS A 85 -10.70 -11.48 -8.83
C LYS A 85 -9.51 -10.58 -9.11
N SER A 86 -8.53 -11.07 -9.87
CA SER A 86 -7.33 -10.29 -10.18
C SER A 86 -7.62 -9.08 -11.05
N ASP A 87 -8.43 -9.25 -12.09
CA ASP A 87 -8.77 -8.13 -12.97
C ASP A 87 -9.61 -7.09 -12.25
N LYS A 88 -10.52 -7.56 -11.41
CA LYS A 88 -11.38 -6.65 -10.67
C LYS A 88 -10.61 -5.90 -9.59
N ILE A 89 -9.69 -6.57 -8.93
CA ILE A 89 -8.81 -5.92 -7.96
C ILE A 89 -7.98 -4.85 -8.66
N ASN A 90 -7.41 -5.16 -9.82
CA ASN A 90 -6.56 -4.21 -10.55
C ASN A 90 -7.33 -3.04 -11.14
N HIS A 91 -8.54 -3.27 -11.65
CA HIS A 91 -9.32 -2.21 -12.30
C HIS A 91 -10.26 -1.50 -11.33
N GLY A 92 -10.91 -2.25 -10.44
CA GLY A 92 -11.88 -1.70 -9.51
C GLY A 92 -11.28 -0.93 -8.35
N LEU A 93 -9.99 -1.15 -8.06
CA LEU A 93 -9.31 -0.50 -6.95
C LEU A 93 -8.40 0.65 -7.39
N GLY A 94 -8.40 1.01 -8.67
CA GLY A 94 -7.55 2.10 -9.15
C GLY A 94 -6.07 1.84 -8.99
N LEU A 95 -5.65 0.59 -9.05
CA LEU A 95 -4.25 0.22 -8.84
C LEU A 95 -3.35 0.46 -10.04
N LYS A 96 -3.92 0.93 -11.14
CA LYS A 96 -3.14 1.18 -12.35
C LYS A 96 -2.03 2.21 -12.12
N SER A 97 -2.36 3.31 -11.47
CA SER A 97 -1.37 4.34 -11.14
C SER A 97 -0.33 3.82 -10.15
N VAL A 98 -0.78 3.00 -9.20
CA VAL A 98 0.12 2.36 -8.24
C VAL A 98 1.11 1.45 -8.97
N GLN A 99 0.60 0.63 -9.89
CA GLN A 99 1.44 -0.29 -10.68
C GLN A 99 2.46 0.46 -11.52
N GLU A 100 2.10 1.59 -12.09
CA GLU A 100 3.02 2.42 -12.87
C GLU A 100 4.16 2.95 -12.00
N ILE A 101 3.85 3.42 -10.81
CA ILE A 101 4.87 3.93 -9.89
C ILE A 101 5.80 2.79 -9.46
N VAL A 102 5.23 1.64 -9.13
CA VAL A 102 6.01 0.47 -8.75
C VAL A 102 6.98 0.09 -9.86
N ARG A 103 6.50 0.06 -11.10
CA ARG A 103 7.33 -0.25 -12.25
C ARG A 103 8.43 0.78 -12.47
N ARG A 104 8.10 2.06 -12.33
CA ARG A 104 9.05 3.16 -12.51
C ARG A 104 10.23 3.06 -11.56
N HIS A 105 9.97 2.59 -10.36
CA HIS A 105 11.00 2.41 -9.33
C HIS A 105 11.54 0.99 -9.27
N HIS A 106 11.33 0.21 -10.32
CA HIS A 106 11.82 -1.17 -10.44
C HIS A 106 11.38 -2.05 -9.27
N GLY A 107 10.21 -1.75 -8.73
CA GLY A 107 9.70 -2.42 -7.56
C GLY A 107 8.86 -3.64 -7.85
N LYS A 108 8.25 -4.15 -6.81
CA LYS A 108 7.33 -5.27 -6.87
C LYS A 108 6.10 -4.97 -6.03
N MET A 109 4.97 -5.48 -6.47
CA MET A 109 3.73 -5.39 -5.74
C MET A 109 3.09 -6.77 -5.69
N TRP A 110 2.59 -7.17 -4.53
CA TRP A 110 1.84 -8.42 -4.43
C TRP A 110 0.71 -8.23 -3.42
N ILE A 111 -0.33 -9.00 -3.63
CA ILE A 111 -1.56 -8.94 -2.85
C ILE A 111 -1.69 -10.26 -2.11
N VAL A 112 -2.00 -10.16 -0.81
CA VAL A 112 -2.25 -11.33 0.03
C VAL A 112 -3.71 -11.28 0.47
N PRO A 113 -4.60 -12.05 -0.18
CA PRO A 113 -5.98 -12.15 0.25
C PRO A 113 -6.12 -13.29 1.25
N GLU A 114 -6.42 -12.98 2.48
CA GLU A 114 -6.80 -13.97 3.47
C GLU A 114 -8.30 -13.89 3.72
N LYS A 115 -8.81 -14.75 4.58
CA LYS A 115 -10.26 -14.89 4.76
C LYS A 115 -10.95 -13.56 5.10
N ASP A 116 -10.40 -12.83 6.06
CA ASP A 116 -10.99 -11.58 6.54
C ASP A 116 -10.02 -10.40 6.45
N TRP A 117 -8.89 -10.62 5.80
CA TRP A 117 -7.81 -9.63 5.74
C TRP A 117 -7.27 -9.54 4.33
N PHE A 118 -7.18 -8.33 3.83
CA PHE A 118 -6.64 -8.03 2.51
C PHE A 118 -5.43 -7.13 2.67
N GLU A 119 -4.34 -7.49 2.02
CA GLU A 119 -3.11 -6.77 2.21
C GLU A 119 -2.40 -6.56 0.88
N ILE A 120 -1.98 -5.32 0.65
CA ILE A 120 -1.15 -4.98 -0.51
C ILE A 120 0.24 -4.67 0.00
N ASN A 121 1.22 -5.33 -0.57
CA ASN A 121 2.62 -5.16 -0.23
C ASN A 121 3.36 -4.60 -1.44
N ILE A 122 4.18 -3.59 -1.20
CA ILE A 122 4.96 -2.95 -2.24
C ILE A 122 6.39 -2.81 -1.74
N ILE A 123 7.34 -3.08 -2.62
CA ILE A 123 8.73 -2.72 -2.40
C ILE A 123 9.19 -1.88 -3.58
N LEU A 124 9.76 -0.72 -3.29
CA LEU A 124 10.35 0.15 -4.29
C LEU A 124 11.85 0.19 -4.08
N TYR A 125 12.59 0.25 -5.17
CA TYR A 125 14.02 0.41 -5.12
C TYR A 125 14.38 1.81 -5.59
N ASP A 126 15.45 2.35 -5.03
CA ASP A 126 15.91 3.67 -5.42
C ASP A 126 16.31 3.61 -6.91
N SER A 127 15.58 4.37 -7.72
CA SER A 127 15.79 4.40 -9.17
C SER A 127 16.86 5.40 -9.58
N ASN A 128 17.51 6.08 -8.62
CA ASN A 128 18.56 7.01 -8.95
C ASN A 128 19.87 6.26 -9.21
N PRO A 129 20.28 6.15 -10.49
CA PRO A 129 21.49 5.38 -10.82
C PRO A 129 22.75 5.94 -10.17
N GLU A 130 22.79 7.25 -9.94
CA GLU A 130 23.92 7.89 -9.30
C GLU A 130 24.11 7.43 -7.87
N LYS A 131 22.99 7.26 -7.16
CA LYS A 131 23.05 6.76 -5.79
C LYS A 131 23.48 5.30 -5.72
N LEU A 132 22.97 4.49 -6.62
CA LEU A 132 23.35 3.08 -6.70
C LEU A 132 24.82 2.94 -7.07
N GLN A 133 25.29 3.76 -8.00
CA GLN A 133 26.71 3.81 -8.38
C GLN A 133 27.57 4.41 -7.28
N GLY A 134 27.03 5.39 -6.54
CA GLY A 134 27.74 6.01 -5.44
C GLY A 134 28.05 5.04 -4.31
N SER A 135 27.12 4.15 -3.99
CA SER A 135 27.36 3.12 -2.99
C SER A 135 28.29 2.02 -3.50
N GLY A 136 28.34 1.81 -4.82
CA GLY A 136 29.28 0.88 -5.43
C GLY A 136 30.64 1.50 -5.74
N LYS A 137 30.71 2.81 -5.82
CA LYS A 137 31.93 3.56 -6.13
C LYS A 137 32.66 4.10 -4.93
N SER A 138 32.20 3.84 -3.78
CA SER A 138 32.90 4.22 -2.57
C SER A 138 34.19 3.43 -2.42
N ILE A 139 34.69 3.11 -3.48
CA ILE A 139 36.01 2.55 -3.65
C ILE A 139 36.98 3.64 -4.04
#